data_03da81cd6ab3abdef13e43c2227c0867
#
_entry.id   03da81cd6ab3abdef13e43c2227c0867
#
_cell.length_a   1.000
_cell.length_b   1.000
_cell.length_c   1.000
_cell.angle_alpha   90.00
_cell.angle_beta   90.00
_cell.angle_gamma   90.00
#
_symmetry.space_group_name_H-M   'P 1'
#
loop_
_entity.id
_entity.type
_entity.pdbx_description
1 polymer ?
#
loop_
_entity_poly.entity_id
_entity_poly.type
_entity_poly.pdbx_seq_one_letter_code
_entity_poly.pdbx_strand_id
1 'polypeptide(L)'
;MKPALGSLLLLISTLALPAAAQPLVVATIKPLALIARDVLGAGAEVRQLLPDGASPHGYSLRPSQRRLLASADLILWVGPGLEAFLADALGDWPAGQVLTVATLPAIHWPPLEHGAGADDHSADVHGADVHSDTADGHAADLHLWLDPRNAAAIAEALVAALNARGDAVPGAAAAGFRVQMAQLEAEIRARLAQAPERTFAADHAAFGHFAARFGLSPAGHLRDAADHATGARSVAVLSARTDIRCLVAEPDSQPERMRHLAARLGARLQVVDALGAGVAAGDGGYARLLTAVAEDFARCLGASPLP
;
A
#
# COMPACT_ATOMS: atom_id res chain seq x y z
N MET A 1 -67.55 12.62 -49.33
CA MET A 1 -66.18 12.23 -49.56
C MET A 1 -65.35 12.67 -48.32
N LYS A 2 -64.90 11.78 -47.45
CA LYS A 2 -64.06 12.07 -46.26
C LYS A 2 -62.64 11.59 -46.57
N PRO A 3 -61.60 12.36 -46.40
CA PRO A 3 -60.23 11.85 -46.55
C PRO A 3 -59.80 11.08 -45.29
N ALA A 4 -59.27 9.86 -45.49
CA ALA A 4 -58.66 9.06 -44.46
C ALA A 4 -57.21 9.60 -44.22
N LEU A 5 -56.95 10.10 -43.01
CA LEU A 5 -55.56 10.38 -42.55
C LEU A 5 -54.92 9.07 -42.12
N GLY A 6 -53.95 8.62 -42.94
CA GLY A 6 -53.10 7.51 -42.57
C GLY A 6 -52.01 7.98 -41.59
N SER A 7 -52.05 7.51 -40.36
CA SER A 7 -50.95 7.73 -39.38
C SER A 7 -49.76 6.86 -39.72
N LEU A 8 -48.68 7.47 -40.15
CA LEU A 8 -47.39 6.82 -40.34
C LEU A 8 -46.70 6.66 -38.99
N LEU A 9 -46.69 5.46 -38.42
CA LEU A 9 -45.93 5.14 -37.22
C LEU A 9 -44.45 4.98 -37.61
N LEU A 10 -43.64 5.97 -37.20
CA LEU A 10 -42.17 5.89 -37.30
C LEU A 10 -41.65 4.95 -36.19
N LEU A 11 -41.23 3.72 -36.54
CA LEU A 11 -40.51 2.83 -35.63
C LEU A 11 -39.08 3.36 -35.49
N ILE A 12 -38.79 4.02 -34.34
CA ILE A 12 -37.42 4.39 -33.96
C ILE A 12 -36.80 3.13 -33.35
N SER A 13 -36.02 2.39 -34.16
CA SER A 13 -35.15 1.33 -33.69
C SER A 13 -34.01 1.94 -32.89
N THR A 14 -34.07 1.91 -31.56
CA THR A 14 -32.94 2.23 -30.70
C THR A 14 -31.91 1.13 -30.84
N LEU A 15 -30.84 1.39 -31.60
CA LEU A 15 -29.64 0.56 -31.59
C LEU A 15 -29.05 0.64 -30.16
N ALA A 16 -29.24 -0.38 -29.36
CA ALA A 16 -28.50 -0.55 -28.13
C ALA A 16 -27.05 -0.79 -28.50
N LEU A 17 -26.21 0.22 -28.30
CA LEU A 17 -24.75 0.04 -28.35
C LEU A 17 -24.38 -1.00 -27.28
N PRO A 18 -23.55 -2.02 -27.61
CA PRO A 18 -23.08 -2.93 -26.58
C PRO A 18 -22.38 -2.13 -25.51
N ALA A 19 -22.79 -2.28 -24.26
CA ALA A 19 -22.05 -1.75 -23.12
C ALA A 19 -20.65 -2.35 -23.20
N ALA A 20 -19.61 -1.49 -23.30
CA ALA A 20 -18.24 -1.96 -23.23
C ALA A 20 -18.06 -2.75 -21.92
N ALA A 21 -17.46 -3.94 -21.99
CA ALA A 21 -17.18 -4.72 -20.80
C ALA A 21 -16.24 -3.90 -19.90
N GLN A 22 -16.54 -3.86 -18.62
CA GLN A 22 -15.68 -3.18 -17.65
C GLN A 22 -14.33 -3.90 -17.59
N PRO A 23 -13.18 -3.18 -17.60
CA PRO A 23 -11.88 -3.80 -17.45
C PRO A 23 -11.74 -4.48 -16.09
N LEU A 24 -11.12 -5.65 -16.07
CA LEU A 24 -10.80 -6.38 -14.85
C LEU A 24 -9.39 -5.98 -14.37
N VAL A 25 -9.33 -5.27 -13.25
CA VAL A 25 -8.09 -4.94 -12.55
C VAL A 25 -7.87 -5.94 -11.43
N VAL A 26 -6.75 -6.66 -11.47
CA VAL A 26 -6.34 -7.56 -10.37
C VAL A 26 -5.24 -6.87 -9.57
N ALA A 27 -5.57 -6.42 -8.36
CA ALA A 27 -4.61 -5.87 -7.41
C ALA A 27 -4.09 -7.00 -6.50
N THR A 28 -2.80 -7.10 -6.33
CA THR A 28 -2.18 -8.24 -5.63
C THR A 28 -2.47 -8.23 -4.15
N ILE A 29 -2.40 -7.07 -3.50
CA ILE A 29 -2.64 -6.89 -2.08
C ILE A 29 -3.82 -5.96 -1.83
N LYS A 30 -4.40 -6.06 -0.64
CA LYS A 30 -5.59 -5.29 -0.26
C LYS A 30 -5.41 -3.77 -0.35
N PRO A 31 -4.31 -3.15 0.12
CA PRO A 31 -4.13 -1.71 -0.02
C PRO A 31 -4.24 -1.22 -1.46
N LEU A 32 -3.62 -1.93 -2.41
CA LEU A 32 -3.71 -1.61 -3.84
C LEU A 32 -5.13 -1.79 -4.38
N ALA A 33 -5.84 -2.83 -3.92
CA ALA A 33 -7.24 -3.04 -4.29
C ALA A 33 -8.16 -1.94 -3.75
N LEU A 34 -7.89 -1.41 -2.56
CA LEU A 34 -8.64 -0.29 -1.98
C LEU A 34 -8.41 0.99 -2.78
N ILE A 35 -7.14 1.32 -3.11
CA ILE A 35 -6.80 2.46 -3.97
C ILE A 35 -7.51 2.33 -5.32
N ALA A 36 -7.42 1.17 -5.96
CA ALA A 36 -8.04 0.94 -7.26
C ALA A 36 -9.58 1.10 -7.21
N ARG A 37 -10.24 0.57 -6.18
CA ARG A 37 -11.70 0.71 -6.01
C ARG A 37 -12.12 2.15 -5.75
N ASP A 38 -11.38 2.86 -4.89
CA ASP A 38 -11.69 4.26 -4.56
C ASP A 38 -11.55 5.18 -5.79
N VAL A 39 -10.63 4.87 -6.70
CA VAL A 39 -10.39 5.66 -7.91
C VAL A 39 -11.32 5.28 -9.05
N LEU A 40 -11.52 3.99 -9.29
CA LEU A 40 -12.21 3.50 -10.49
C LEU A 40 -13.73 3.40 -10.27
N GLY A 41 -14.18 3.25 -9.01
CA GLY A 41 -15.59 3.09 -8.68
C GLY A 41 -16.25 1.99 -9.52
N ALA A 42 -17.35 2.32 -10.18
CA ALA A 42 -18.05 1.42 -11.10
C ALA A 42 -17.42 1.35 -12.51
N GLY A 43 -16.31 2.06 -12.78
CA GLY A 43 -15.64 2.08 -14.08
C GLY A 43 -14.81 0.83 -14.39
N ALA A 44 -14.50 0.00 -13.38
CA ALA A 44 -13.76 -1.25 -13.52
C ALA A 44 -14.19 -2.28 -12.48
N GLU A 45 -14.02 -3.57 -12.82
CA GLU A 45 -14.08 -4.63 -11.82
C GLU A 45 -12.72 -4.74 -11.14
N VAL A 46 -12.65 -4.56 -9.81
CA VAL A 46 -11.41 -4.68 -9.05
C VAL A 46 -11.43 -5.93 -8.17
N ARG A 47 -10.52 -6.85 -8.43
CA ARG A 47 -10.33 -8.08 -7.63
C ARG A 47 -9.00 -8.04 -6.90
N GLN A 48 -9.02 -8.51 -5.66
CA GLN A 48 -7.85 -8.70 -4.83
C GLN A 48 -7.33 -10.14 -5.01
N LEU A 49 -6.00 -10.29 -5.19
CA LEU A 49 -5.36 -11.60 -5.42
C LEU A 49 -5.11 -12.34 -4.11
N LEU A 50 -4.42 -11.70 -3.15
CA LEU A 50 -4.13 -12.30 -1.85
C LEU A 50 -5.35 -12.19 -0.95
N PRO A 51 -5.71 -13.25 -0.21
CA PRO A 51 -6.75 -13.17 0.80
C PRO A 51 -6.34 -12.22 1.94
N ASP A 52 -7.34 -11.68 2.63
CA ASP A 52 -7.11 -10.80 3.78
C ASP A 52 -6.24 -11.49 4.84
N GLY A 53 -5.25 -10.75 5.36
CA GLY A 53 -4.31 -11.24 6.37
C GLY A 53 -3.19 -12.15 5.84
N ALA A 54 -3.12 -12.41 4.53
CA ALA A 54 -1.98 -13.12 3.95
C ALA A 54 -0.79 -12.19 3.76
N SER A 55 0.39 -12.61 4.24
CA SER A 55 1.63 -11.87 4.03
C SER A 55 2.06 -11.93 2.57
N PRO A 56 2.46 -10.79 1.96
CA PRO A 56 2.97 -10.76 0.60
C PRO A 56 4.42 -11.27 0.47
N HIS A 57 5.18 -11.37 1.58
CA HIS A 57 6.58 -11.78 1.55
C HIS A 57 6.79 -13.28 1.34
N GLY A 58 5.86 -14.12 1.75
CA GLY A 58 6.01 -15.58 1.70
C GLY A 58 4.72 -16.29 1.30
N TYR A 59 4.21 -16.03 0.10
CA TYR A 59 2.96 -16.60 -0.38
C TYR A 59 3.19 -17.63 -1.50
N SER A 60 2.28 -18.59 -1.64
CA SER A 60 2.28 -19.53 -2.75
C SER A 60 0.97 -19.45 -3.53
N LEU A 61 1.06 -19.18 -4.84
CA LEU A 61 -0.10 -19.02 -5.71
C LEU A 61 -0.90 -20.32 -5.84
N ARG A 62 -2.19 -20.22 -5.56
CA ARG A 62 -3.16 -21.28 -5.83
C ARG A 62 -3.54 -21.33 -7.33
N PRO A 63 -3.96 -22.48 -7.87
CA PRO A 63 -4.38 -22.58 -9.26
C PRO A 63 -5.52 -21.61 -9.65
N SER A 64 -6.44 -21.31 -8.71
CA SER A 64 -7.52 -20.32 -8.92
C SER A 64 -6.99 -18.89 -9.07
N GLN A 65 -5.94 -18.54 -8.33
CA GLN A 65 -5.31 -17.22 -8.41
C GLN A 65 -4.51 -17.06 -9.71
N ARG A 66 -3.83 -18.11 -10.18
CA ARG A 66 -3.20 -18.10 -11.52
C ARG A 66 -4.23 -17.85 -12.62
N ARG A 67 -5.42 -18.49 -12.54
CA ARG A 67 -6.51 -18.23 -13.48
C ARG A 67 -7.04 -16.81 -13.39
N LEU A 68 -7.13 -16.25 -12.17
CA LEU A 68 -7.55 -14.86 -11.97
C LEU A 68 -6.56 -13.89 -12.62
N LEU A 69 -5.26 -14.09 -12.41
CA LEU A 69 -4.22 -13.29 -13.09
C LEU A 69 -4.35 -13.40 -14.61
N ALA A 70 -4.52 -14.61 -15.14
CA ALA A 70 -4.64 -14.84 -16.59
C ALA A 70 -5.91 -14.20 -17.21
N SER A 71 -6.92 -13.87 -16.42
CA SER A 71 -8.13 -13.17 -16.88
C SER A 71 -8.06 -11.65 -16.70
N ALA A 72 -7.01 -11.12 -16.08
CA ALA A 72 -6.88 -9.70 -15.81
C ALA A 72 -6.59 -8.89 -17.07
N ASP A 73 -7.26 -7.75 -17.21
CA ASP A 73 -6.90 -6.74 -18.19
C ASP A 73 -5.69 -5.94 -17.74
N LEU A 74 -5.58 -5.68 -16.44
CA LEU A 74 -4.44 -5.03 -15.80
C LEU A 74 -4.14 -5.66 -14.45
N ILE A 75 -2.87 -5.97 -14.20
CA ILE A 75 -2.37 -6.44 -12.90
C ILE A 75 -1.66 -5.28 -12.23
N LEU A 76 -2.06 -4.97 -11.00
CA LEU A 76 -1.46 -3.95 -10.14
C LEU A 76 -0.74 -4.62 -8.99
N TRP A 77 0.59 -4.54 -8.93
CA TRP A 77 1.42 -5.14 -7.90
C TRP A 77 2.53 -4.19 -7.45
N VAL A 78 3.08 -4.41 -6.25
CA VAL A 78 4.18 -3.55 -5.76
C VAL A 78 5.45 -3.83 -6.53
N GLY A 79 5.82 -5.08 -6.66
CA GLY A 79 7.02 -5.48 -7.38
C GLY A 79 7.71 -6.71 -6.79
N PRO A 80 8.77 -7.22 -7.46
CA PRO A 80 9.40 -8.49 -7.11
C PRO A 80 10.04 -8.49 -5.72
N GLY A 81 10.44 -7.33 -5.20
CA GLY A 81 11.04 -7.24 -3.87
C GLY A 81 10.04 -7.46 -2.72
N LEU A 82 8.74 -7.19 -2.93
CA LEU A 82 7.69 -7.50 -1.95
C LEU A 82 7.04 -8.86 -2.25
N GLU A 83 6.72 -9.10 -3.51
CA GLU A 83 5.88 -10.21 -3.97
C GLU A 83 6.72 -11.16 -4.84
N ALA A 84 7.85 -11.65 -4.29
CA ALA A 84 8.80 -12.50 -4.99
C ALA A 84 8.15 -13.73 -5.64
N PHE A 85 7.08 -14.26 -5.04
CA PHE A 85 6.30 -15.39 -5.55
C PHE A 85 5.58 -15.11 -6.89
N LEU A 86 5.47 -13.84 -7.30
CA LEU A 86 4.88 -13.41 -8.57
C LEU A 86 5.93 -13.10 -9.64
N ALA A 87 7.19 -12.91 -9.29
CA ALA A 87 8.22 -12.44 -10.21
C ALA A 87 8.31 -13.31 -11.47
N ASP A 88 8.46 -14.63 -11.29
CA ASP A 88 8.52 -15.57 -12.42
C ASP A 88 7.19 -15.63 -13.21
N ALA A 89 6.06 -15.52 -12.51
CA ALA A 89 4.76 -15.62 -13.14
C ALA A 89 4.43 -14.37 -13.99
N LEU A 90 4.98 -13.21 -13.65
CA LEU A 90 4.73 -11.94 -14.33
C LEU A 90 5.86 -11.52 -15.28
N GLY A 91 7.03 -12.17 -15.22
CA GLY A 91 8.18 -11.81 -16.04
C GLY A 91 7.93 -11.86 -17.56
N ASP A 92 7.10 -12.81 -18.00
CA ASP A 92 6.73 -12.98 -19.41
C ASP A 92 5.35 -12.36 -19.76
N TRP A 93 4.78 -11.54 -18.86
CA TRP A 93 3.45 -10.95 -19.08
C TRP A 93 3.49 -9.89 -20.19
N PRO A 94 2.43 -9.76 -21.00
CA PRO A 94 2.40 -8.77 -22.07
C PRO A 94 2.65 -7.35 -21.57
N ALA A 95 3.46 -6.59 -22.30
CA ALA A 95 3.73 -5.19 -21.99
C ALA A 95 2.42 -4.39 -21.89
N GLY A 96 2.31 -3.54 -20.85
CA GLY A 96 1.12 -2.72 -20.59
C GLY A 96 -0.02 -3.43 -19.88
N GLN A 97 0.13 -4.72 -19.52
CA GLN A 97 -0.84 -5.44 -18.67
C GLN A 97 -0.40 -5.56 -17.22
N VAL A 98 0.81 -5.15 -16.89
CA VAL A 98 1.34 -5.16 -15.53
C VAL A 98 1.79 -3.75 -15.16
N LEU A 99 1.26 -3.22 -14.06
CA LEU A 99 1.68 -1.97 -13.47
C LEU A 99 2.46 -2.27 -12.20
N THR A 100 3.79 -2.07 -12.25
CA THR A 100 4.70 -2.26 -11.13
C THR A 100 4.84 -0.96 -10.37
N VAL A 101 4.28 -0.90 -9.16
CA VAL A 101 4.20 0.33 -8.37
C VAL A 101 5.59 0.84 -7.96
N ALA A 102 6.49 -0.05 -7.53
CA ALA A 102 7.82 0.33 -7.08
C ALA A 102 8.69 0.99 -8.16
N THR A 103 8.35 0.81 -9.45
CA THR A 103 9.09 1.41 -10.56
C THR A 103 8.51 2.75 -11.03
N LEU A 104 7.42 3.22 -10.44
CA LEU A 104 6.82 4.49 -10.82
C LEU A 104 7.72 5.66 -10.41
N PRO A 105 8.06 6.58 -11.33
CA PRO A 105 8.96 7.70 -11.05
C PRO A 105 8.40 8.70 -10.02
N ALA A 106 7.08 8.66 -9.80
CA ALA A 106 6.40 9.54 -8.86
C ALA A 106 6.33 8.97 -7.43
N ILE A 107 6.92 7.81 -7.15
CA ILE A 107 6.99 7.26 -5.79
C ILE A 107 7.98 8.08 -4.94
N HIS A 108 7.51 8.49 -3.79
CA HIS A 108 8.33 9.12 -2.77
C HIS A 108 8.95 8.05 -1.88
N TRP A 109 10.26 7.92 -1.95
CA TRP A 109 11.02 7.02 -1.09
C TRP A 109 11.43 7.75 0.19
N PRO A 110 11.33 7.12 1.37
CA PRO A 110 11.91 7.68 2.58
C PRO A 110 13.42 7.79 2.44
N PRO A 111 14.06 8.73 3.15
CA PRO A 111 15.51 8.73 3.25
C PRO A 111 16.00 7.38 3.78
N LEU A 112 17.10 6.88 3.24
CA LEU A 112 17.73 5.66 3.77
C LEU A 112 18.14 5.94 5.22
N GLU A 113 17.60 5.16 6.16
CA GLU A 113 18.05 5.24 7.54
C GLU A 113 19.46 4.61 7.63
N HIS A 114 20.46 5.43 7.79
CA HIS A 114 21.80 4.95 8.11
C HIS A 114 21.73 4.37 9.53
N GLY A 115 21.74 3.05 9.63
CA GLY A 115 21.83 2.37 10.91
C GLY A 115 23.03 2.93 11.70
N ALA A 116 22.82 3.28 12.96
CA ALA A 116 23.89 3.70 13.85
C ALA A 116 24.93 2.57 13.97
N GLY A 117 25.94 2.56 13.09
CA GLY A 117 26.99 1.54 13.05
C GLY A 117 27.68 1.34 11.72
N ALA A 118 27.43 2.13 10.68
CA ALA A 118 28.19 2.08 9.45
C ALA A 118 29.31 3.13 9.48
N ASP A 119 30.55 2.66 9.42
CA ASP A 119 31.73 3.48 9.23
C ASP A 119 31.65 4.24 7.89
N ASP A 120 32.00 5.51 7.94
CA ASP A 120 31.99 6.50 6.87
C ASP A 120 32.83 6.05 5.65
N HIS A 121 32.17 5.62 4.59
CA HIS A 121 32.75 5.55 3.25
C HIS A 121 31.81 6.20 2.25
N SER A 122 32.06 7.50 2.06
CA SER A 122 31.47 8.32 1.01
C SER A 122 31.77 7.75 -0.38
N ALA A 123 30.72 7.43 -1.15
CA ALA A 123 30.81 7.27 -2.60
C ALA A 123 29.56 7.88 -3.25
N ASP A 124 29.81 8.88 -4.08
CA ASP A 124 28.85 9.50 -4.99
C ASP A 124 28.23 8.45 -5.92
N VAL A 125 26.92 8.31 -5.91
CA VAL A 125 26.20 7.50 -6.92
C VAL A 125 25.12 8.34 -7.57
N HIS A 126 25.43 8.83 -8.77
CA HIS A 126 24.43 9.25 -9.76
C HIS A 126 24.09 8.03 -10.63
N GLY A 127 22.81 7.69 -10.75
CA GLY A 127 22.35 6.71 -11.72
C GLY A 127 21.09 5.97 -11.25
N ALA A 128 20.00 6.19 -11.94
CA ALA A 128 18.73 5.51 -11.74
C ALA A 128 18.79 4.10 -12.32
N ASP A 129 19.16 3.12 -11.49
CA ASP A 129 18.85 1.71 -11.74
C ASP A 129 18.26 1.14 -10.46
N VAL A 130 16.96 0.86 -10.52
CA VAL A 130 16.19 0.27 -9.40
C VAL A 130 16.52 -1.23 -9.34
N HIS A 131 17.75 -1.55 -8.93
CA HIS A 131 18.13 -2.90 -8.53
C HIS A 131 18.10 -3.00 -7.01
N SER A 132 17.53 -4.08 -6.53
CA SER A 132 17.17 -4.43 -5.15
C SER A 132 18.35 -4.60 -4.18
N ASP A 133 19.53 -4.10 -4.49
CA ASP A 133 20.71 -4.19 -3.65
C ASP A 133 21.27 -2.79 -3.41
N THR A 134 20.86 -2.14 -2.30
CA THR A 134 21.63 -1.04 -1.76
C THR A 134 22.98 -1.59 -1.28
N ALA A 135 24.07 -0.87 -1.52
CA ALA A 135 25.44 -1.29 -1.21
C ALA A 135 25.67 -1.70 0.27
N ASP A 136 24.70 -1.45 1.14
CA ASP A 136 24.73 -1.77 2.58
C ASP A 136 23.84 -2.95 2.98
N GLY A 137 23.29 -3.73 2.02
CA GLY A 137 22.53 -4.97 2.31
C GLY A 137 21.18 -4.75 2.99
N HIS A 138 20.64 -3.53 3.01
CA HIS A 138 19.33 -3.24 3.57
C HIS A 138 18.30 -3.17 2.42
N ALA A 139 17.33 -4.07 2.42
CA ALA A 139 16.22 -4.02 1.47
C ALA A 139 15.44 -2.71 1.64
N ALA A 140 15.07 -2.08 0.51
CA ALA A 140 14.21 -0.91 0.52
C ALA A 140 12.83 -1.26 1.13
N ASP A 141 12.26 -0.34 1.92
CA ASP A 141 10.90 -0.51 2.44
C ASP A 141 9.89 -0.40 1.29
N LEU A 142 9.27 -1.51 0.92
CA LEU A 142 8.30 -1.60 -0.17
C LEU A 142 6.84 -1.42 0.28
N HIS A 143 6.60 -1.02 1.54
CA HIS A 143 5.26 -0.70 2.04
C HIS A 143 4.81 0.71 1.60
N LEU A 144 4.94 0.95 0.29
CA LEU A 144 4.77 2.24 -0.40
C LEU A 144 3.41 2.88 -0.14
N TRP A 145 2.37 2.05 0.01
CA TRP A 145 0.99 2.49 0.21
C TRP A 145 0.73 3.19 1.55
N LEU A 146 1.70 3.17 2.47
CA LEU A 146 1.57 3.85 3.76
C LEU A 146 1.90 5.35 3.69
N ASP A 147 2.32 5.87 2.54
CA ASP A 147 2.38 7.31 2.25
C ASP A 147 1.19 7.70 1.34
N PRO A 148 0.29 8.60 1.77
CA PRO A 148 -0.86 9.02 0.95
C PRO A 148 -0.46 9.68 -0.38
N ARG A 149 0.74 10.25 -0.50
CA ARG A 149 1.25 10.78 -1.77
C ARG A 149 1.54 9.65 -2.75
N ASN A 150 2.10 8.54 -2.28
CA ASN A 150 2.32 7.36 -3.10
C ASN A 150 1.00 6.75 -3.55
N ALA A 151 -0.01 6.71 -2.67
CA ALA A 151 -1.35 6.27 -3.07
C ALA A 151 -1.93 7.13 -4.20
N ALA A 152 -1.74 8.45 -4.14
CA ALA A 152 -2.15 9.35 -5.22
C ALA A 152 -1.37 9.10 -6.53
N ALA A 153 -0.07 8.88 -6.45
CA ALA A 153 0.77 8.53 -7.60
C ALA A 153 0.36 7.19 -8.24
N ILE A 154 0.05 6.19 -7.41
CA ILE A 154 -0.48 4.88 -7.86
C ILE A 154 -1.82 5.07 -8.59
N ALA A 155 -2.72 5.88 -8.05
CA ALA A 155 -4.01 6.18 -8.65
C ALA A 155 -3.87 6.86 -10.03
N GLU A 156 -2.97 7.82 -10.15
CA GLU A 156 -2.69 8.51 -11.42
C GLU A 156 -2.11 7.53 -12.46
N ALA A 157 -1.14 6.70 -12.05
CA ALA A 157 -0.54 5.69 -12.93
C ALA A 157 -1.56 4.62 -13.38
N LEU A 158 -2.45 4.19 -12.47
CA LEU A 158 -3.51 3.23 -12.77
C LEU A 158 -4.47 3.77 -13.83
N VAL A 159 -4.95 5.01 -13.67
CA VAL A 159 -5.84 5.66 -14.65
C VAL A 159 -5.13 5.83 -15.98
N ALA A 160 -3.85 6.23 -15.98
CA ALA A 160 -3.06 6.38 -17.21
C ALA A 160 -2.87 5.03 -17.93
N ALA A 161 -2.58 3.94 -17.18
CA ALA A 161 -2.41 2.61 -17.75
C ALA A 161 -3.69 2.09 -18.41
N LEU A 162 -4.85 2.26 -17.77
CA LEU A 162 -6.14 1.87 -18.33
C LEU A 162 -6.47 2.70 -19.60
N ASN A 163 -6.28 4.02 -19.55
CA ASN A 163 -6.51 4.88 -20.72
C ASN A 163 -5.58 4.55 -21.90
N ALA A 164 -4.32 4.18 -21.64
CA ALA A 164 -3.40 3.73 -22.68
C ALA A 164 -3.85 2.43 -23.38
N ARG A 165 -4.68 1.62 -22.72
CA ARG A 165 -5.31 0.42 -23.26
C ARG A 165 -6.60 0.72 -24.05
N GLY A 166 -7.11 1.94 -23.96
CA GLY A 166 -8.38 2.35 -24.56
C GLY A 166 -9.58 2.30 -23.62
N ASP A 167 -9.37 1.99 -22.34
CA ASP A 167 -10.41 2.04 -21.33
C ASP A 167 -10.67 3.50 -20.93
N ALA A 168 -11.87 4.01 -21.16
CA ALA A 168 -12.18 5.44 -20.97
C ALA A 168 -12.42 5.77 -19.48
N VAL A 169 -11.35 5.80 -18.67
CA VAL A 169 -11.41 6.21 -17.27
C VAL A 169 -11.22 7.72 -17.16
N PRO A 170 -12.18 8.46 -16.56
CA PRO A 170 -12.04 9.90 -16.43
C PRO A 170 -10.82 10.30 -15.58
N GLY A 171 -9.93 11.14 -16.11
CA GLY A 171 -8.77 11.65 -15.38
C GLY A 171 -9.14 12.44 -14.10
N ALA A 172 -10.35 12.99 -14.04
CA ALA A 172 -10.91 13.63 -12.85
C ALA A 172 -10.99 12.70 -11.64
N ALA A 173 -11.09 11.38 -11.84
CA ALA A 173 -11.14 10.40 -10.74
C ALA A 173 -9.82 10.40 -9.93
N ALA A 174 -8.67 10.29 -10.62
CA ALA A 174 -7.36 10.36 -9.95
C ALA A 174 -7.10 11.74 -9.34
N ALA A 175 -7.51 12.83 -10.01
CA ALA A 175 -7.38 14.18 -9.47
C ALA A 175 -8.20 14.37 -8.19
N GLY A 176 -9.44 13.87 -8.15
CA GLY A 176 -10.29 13.87 -6.95
C GLY A 176 -9.66 13.06 -5.81
N PHE A 177 -9.15 11.86 -6.11
CA PHE A 177 -8.48 11.01 -5.13
C PHE A 177 -7.23 11.71 -4.56
N ARG A 178 -6.42 12.38 -5.38
CA ARG A 178 -5.26 13.15 -4.90
C ARG A 178 -5.66 14.26 -3.92
N VAL A 179 -6.76 14.97 -4.17
CA VAL A 179 -7.28 15.99 -3.24
C VAL A 179 -7.69 15.35 -1.91
N GLN A 180 -8.37 14.20 -1.95
CA GLN A 180 -8.74 13.45 -0.75
C GLN A 180 -7.49 12.99 0.03
N MET A 181 -6.44 12.55 -0.65
CA MET A 181 -5.19 12.13 0.00
C MET A 181 -4.46 13.29 0.68
N ALA A 182 -4.47 14.48 0.09
CA ALA A 182 -3.90 15.66 0.72
C ALA A 182 -4.68 16.09 1.99
N GLN A 183 -6.01 15.94 1.97
CA GLN A 183 -6.85 16.20 3.12
C GLN A 183 -6.62 15.17 4.22
N LEU A 184 -6.63 13.87 3.88
CA LEU A 184 -6.35 12.78 4.81
C LEU A 184 -4.98 12.93 5.47
N GLU A 185 -3.98 13.34 4.70
CA GLU A 185 -2.64 13.62 5.25
C GLU A 185 -2.67 14.71 6.31
N ALA A 186 -3.39 15.80 6.07
CA ALA A 186 -3.51 16.89 7.04
C ALA A 186 -4.22 16.43 8.32
N GLU A 187 -5.27 15.61 8.21
CA GLU A 187 -6.00 15.03 9.33
C GLU A 187 -5.11 14.10 10.17
N ILE A 188 -4.37 13.19 9.52
CA ILE A 188 -3.44 12.28 10.19
C ILE A 188 -2.32 13.06 10.88
N ARG A 189 -1.77 14.07 10.22
CA ARG A 189 -0.74 14.92 10.81
C ARG A 189 -1.23 15.63 12.05
N ALA A 190 -2.43 16.19 12.02
CA ALA A 190 -3.06 16.83 13.16
C ALA A 190 -3.32 15.84 14.30
N ARG A 191 -3.73 14.62 13.99
CA ARG A 191 -3.98 13.56 14.96
C ARG A 191 -2.69 13.11 15.65
N LEU A 192 -1.65 12.84 14.89
CA LEU A 192 -0.36 12.41 15.42
C LEU A 192 0.36 13.55 16.17
N ALA A 193 0.12 14.82 15.83
CA ALA A 193 0.67 15.96 16.56
C ALA A 193 0.27 15.99 18.04
N GLN A 194 -0.83 15.33 18.40
CA GLN A 194 -1.32 15.24 19.78
C GLN A 194 -0.56 14.20 20.62
N ALA A 195 0.24 13.32 20.00
CA ALA A 195 1.02 12.34 20.70
C ALA A 195 2.28 12.97 21.31
N PRO A 196 2.60 12.69 22.60
CA PRO A 196 3.80 13.22 23.24
C PRO A 196 5.07 12.56 22.75
N GLU A 197 4.98 11.33 22.27
CA GLU A 197 6.11 10.52 21.81
C GLU A 197 6.18 10.53 20.27
N ARG A 198 7.39 10.34 19.73
CA ARG A 198 7.62 10.20 18.29
C ARG A 198 8.36 8.91 17.95
N THR A 199 9.06 8.36 18.94
CA THR A 199 9.93 7.20 18.78
C THR A 199 9.15 5.92 19.00
N PHE A 200 9.30 4.97 18.08
CA PHE A 200 8.71 3.64 18.17
C PHE A 200 9.70 2.57 17.74
N ALA A 201 9.50 1.34 18.20
CA ALA A 201 10.11 0.14 17.64
C ALA A 201 9.01 -0.72 17.00
N ALA A 202 9.39 -1.56 16.05
CA ALA A 202 8.44 -2.43 15.36
C ALA A 202 8.92 -3.88 15.35
N ASP A 203 7.99 -4.83 15.18
CA ASP A 203 8.36 -6.21 14.88
C ASP A 203 8.96 -6.30 13.47
N HIS A 204 8.35 -5.63 12.51
CA HIS A 204 8.73 -5.61 11.10
C HIS A 204 9.00 -4.18 10.61
N ALA A 205 10.00 -4.00 9.74
CA ALA A 205 10.37 -2.71 9.18
C ALA A 205 9.43 -2.27 8.03
N ALA A 206 8.11 -2.29 8.30
CA ALA A 206 7.07 -2.00 7.33
C ALA A 206 6.60 -0.53 7.31
N PHE A 207 7.04 0.28 8.26
CA PHE A 207 6.43 1.58 8.52
C PHE A 207 7.32 2.78 8.15
N GLY A 208 8.39 2.57 7.39
CA GLY A 208 9.32 3.62 6.99
C GLY A 208 8.66 4.76 6.20
N HIS A 209 7.82 4.42 5.23
CA HIS A 209 7.06 5.41 4.45
C HIS A 209 6.11 6.24 5.33
N PHE A 210 5.39 5.59 6.24
CA PHE A 210 4.50 6.27 7.18
C PHE A 210 5.29 7.15 8.15
N ALA A 211 6.34 6.62 8.72
CA ALA A 211 7.18 7.34 9.67
C ALA A 211 7.80 8.59 9.05
N ALA A 212 8.42 8.47 7.89
CA ALA A 212 9.00 9.60 7.16
C ALA A 212 7.94 10.66 6.81
N ARG A 213 6.74 10.23 6.40
CA ARG A 213 5.68 11.16 6.03
C ARG A 213 5.12 11.95 7.20
N PHE A 214 5.02 11.32 8.38
CA PHE A 214 4.38 11.93 9.54
C PHE A 214 5.34 12.35 10.66
N GLY A 215 6.65 12.30 10.41
CA GLY A 215 7.67 12.76 11.35
C GLY A 215 7.77 11.88 12.59
N LEU A 216 7.63 10.56 12.41
CA LEU A 216 7.91 9.56 13.42
C LEU A 216 9.34 9.05 13.28
N SER A 217 9.89 8.49 14.35
CA SER A 217 11.29 8.06 14.42
C SER A 217 11.35 6.56 14.75
N PRO A 218 11.55 5.68 13.75
CA PRO A 218 11.81 4.28 13.99
C PRO A 218 13.10 4.11 14.81
N ALA A 219 13.04 3.33 15.89
CA ALA A 219 14.18 3.08 16.78
C ALA A 219 14.86 1.74 16.50
N GLY A 220 14.21 0.91 15.68
CA GLY A 220 14.67 -0.41 15.30
C GLY A 220 13.53 -1.40 15.10
N HIS A 221 13.87 -2.57 14.58
CA HIS A 221 12.93 -3.63 14.23
C HIS A 221 13.51 -5.02 14.51
N LEU A 222 12.65 -6.04 14.59
CA LEU A 222 13.04 -7.44 14.78
C LEU A 222 13.11 -8.23 13.48
N ARG A 223 12.41 -7.79 12.44
CA ARG A 223 12.45 -8.28 11.06
C ARG A 223 12.70 -7.10 10.14
N ASP A 224 13.53 -7.28 9.10
CA ASP A 224 13.80 -6.23 8.10
C ASP A 224 12.60 -6.02 7.16
N ALA A 225 12.73 -5.11 6.20
CA ALA A 225 11.65 -4.78 5.25
C ALA A 225 11.32 -5.94 4.29
N ALA A 226 12.19 -6.93 4.14
CA ALA A 226 11.94 -8.17 3.39
C ALA A 226 11.43 -9.32 4.29
N ASP A 227 11.05 -9.02 5.52
CA ASP A 227 10.53 -9.96 6.52
C ASP A 227 11.56 -10.96 7.07
N HIS A 228 12.86 -10.70 6.92
CA HIS A 228 13.90 -11.54 7.49
C HIS A 228 14.21 -11.13 8.94
N ALA A 229 14.43 -12.13 9.81
CA ALA A 229 14.79 -11.87 11.20
C ALA A 229 16.13 -11.13 11.31
N THR A 230 16.15 -10.04 12.07
CA THR A 230 17.39 -9.35 12.41
C THR A 230 18.23 -10.18 13.38
N GLY A 231 19.55 -9.97 13.37
CA GLY A 231 20.46 -10.73 14.23
C GLY A 231 20.26 -10.46 15.72
N ALA A 232 20.76 -11.36 16.57
CA ALA A 232 20.67 -11.26 18.02
C ALA A 232 21.26 -9.95 18.58
N ARG A 233 22.27 -9.38 17.89
CA ARG A 233 22.89 -8.10 18.26
C ARG A 233 21.87 -6.96 18.14
N SER A 234 21.11 -6.87 17.04
CA SER A 234 20.09 -5.86 16.83
C SER A 234 18.99 -5.93 17.88
N VAL A 235 18.54 -7.15 18.21
CA VAL A 235 17.58 -7.39 19.29
C VAL A 235 18.12 -6.94 20.64
N ALA A 236 19.40 -7.20 20.94
CA ALA A 236 20.04 -6.78 22.19
C ALA A 236 20.15 -5.26 22.28
N VAL A 237 20.58 -4.59 21.20
CA VAL A 237 20.66 -3.14 21.13
C VAL A 237 19.26 -2.51 21.32
N LEU A 238 18.25 -3.00 20.64
CA LEU A 238 16.88 -2.52 20.80
C LEU A 238 16.38 -2.71 22.25
N SER A 239 16.65 -3.89 22.83
CA SER A 239 16.22 -4.21 24.20
C SER A 239 16.91 -3.40 25.29
N ALA A 240 18.03 -2.75 24.98
CA ALA A 240 18.76 -1.88 25.90
C ALA A 240 18.28 -0.40 25.85
N ARG A 241 17.42 -0.04 24.90
CA ARG A 241 16.88 1.31 24.75
C ARG A 241 15.93 1.64 25.89
N THR A 242 16.04 2.86 26.43
CA THR A 242 15.16 3.35 27.51
C THR A 242 14.23 4.47 27.09
N ASP A 243 14.37 4.93 25.84
CA ASP A 243 13.59 6.01 25.24
C ASP A 243 12.40 5.52 24.40
N ILE A 244 12.25 4.21 24.20
CA ILE A 244 11.13 3.63 23.44
C ILE A 244 9.93 3.45 24.36
N ARG A 245 8.81 4.08 24.02
CA ARG A 245 7.54 3.97 24.73
C ARG A 245 6.44 3.35 23.91
N CYS A 246 6.69 3.09 22.64
CA CYS A 246 5.77 2.47 21.69
C CYS A 246 6.45 1.31 20.99
N LEU A 247 5.85 0.13 21.07
CA LEU A 247 6.24 -1.07 20.33
C LEU A 247 5.08 -1.50 19.43
N VAL A 248 5.35 -1.57 18.12
CA VAL A 248 4.38 -1.94 17.11
C VAL A 248 4.56 -3.40 16.72
N ALA A 249 3.48 -4.15 16.74
CA ALA A 249 3.36 -5.50 16.20
C ALA A 249 2.43 -5.48 14.99
N GLU A 250 2.53 -6.45 14.11
CA GLU A 250 1.55 -6.71 13.06
C GLU A 250 0.65 -7.90 13.44
N PRO A 251 -0.49 -8.13 12.74
CA PRO A 251 -1.41 -9.23 13.08
C PRO A 251 -0.78 -10.63 13.04
N ASP A 252 0.29 -10.82 12.25
CA ASP A 252 1.05 -12.07 12.12
C ASP A 252 2.25 -12.18 13.07
N SER A 253 2.52 -11.13 13.84
CA SER A 253 3.60 -11.12 14.84
C SER A 253 3.39 -12.19 15.92
N GLN A 254 4.48 -12.69 16.49
CA GLN A 254 4.44 -13.64 17.61
C GLN A 254 4.02 -12.93 18.91
N PRO A 255 2.80 -13.15 19.45
CA PRO A 255 2.26 -12.32 20.54
C PRO A 255 3.08 -12.40 21.82
N GLU A 256 3.59 -13.59 22.18
CA GLU A 256 4.38 -13.78 23.40
C GLU A 256 5.71 -13.02 23.34
N ARG A 257 6.40 -13.13 22.19
CA ARG A 257 7.66 -12.41 21.98
C ARG A 257 7.46 -10.90 22.09
N MET A 258 6.40 -10.39 21.48
CA MET A 258 6.09 -8.95 21.50
C MET A 258 5.72 -8.47 22.90
N ARG A 259 4.94 -9.24 23.68
CA ARG A 259 4.63 -8.90 25.07
C ARG A 259 5.88 -8.88 25.96
N HIS A 260 6.77 -9.85 25.81
CA HIS A 260 8.03 -9.88 26.57
C HIS A 260 8.93 -8.69 26.25
N LEU A 261 9.05 -8.33 24.97
CA LEU A 261 9.83 -7.17 24.55
C LEU A 261 9.20 -5.87 25.07
N ALA A 262 7.89 -5.69 24.95
CA ALA A 262 7.17 -4.54 25.47
C ALA A 262 7.40 -4.36 26.98
N ALA A 263 7.31 -5.45 27.75
CA ALA A 263 7.57 -5.43 29.20
C ALA A 263 9.01 -5.02 29.52
N ARG A 264 10.00 -5.52 28.77
CA ARG A 264 11.41 -5.14 28.94
C ARG A 264 11.67 -3.67 28.64
N LEU A 265 11.05 -3.13 27.60
CA LEU A 265 11.18 -1.73 27.19
C LEU A 265 10.34 -0.78 28.09
N GLY A 266 9.40 -1.29 28.86
CA GLY A 266 8.38 -0.46 29.51
C GLY A 266 7.51 0.29 28.49
N ALA A 267 7.31 -0.31 27.32
CA ALA A 267 6.62 0.29 26.19
C ALA A 267 5.15 -0.20 26.09
N ARG A 268 4.29 0.65 25.52
CA ARG A 268 2.95 0.24 25.10
C ARG A 268 3.09 -0.66 23.87
N LEU A 269 2.39 -1.80 23.85
CA LEU A 269 2.29 -2.68 22.70
C LEU A 269 1.01 -2.38 21.95
N GLN A 270 1.12 -2.10 20.66
CA GLN A 270 -0.01 -1.89 19.75
C GLN A 270 0.13 -2.76 18.52
N VAL A 271 -0.96 -3.42 18.14
CA VAL A 271 -1.04 -4.11 16.84
C VAL A 271 -1.49 -3.10 15.80
N VAL A 272 -0.73 -2.98 14.71
CA VAL A 272 -0.99 -2.10 13.58
C VAL A 272 -1.09 -2.96 12.32
N ASP A 273 -2.22 -2.92 11.65
CA ASP A 273 -2.46 -3.70 10.43
C ASP A 273 -2.13 -2.87 9.19
N ALA A 274 -0.91 -3.02 8.69
CA ALA A 274 -0.42 -2.34 7.49
C ALA A 274 -1.16 -2.76 6.21
N LEU A 275 -1.74 -3.96 6.18
CA LEU A 275 -2.48 -4.50 5.03
C LEU A 275 -3.98 -4.22 5.10
N GLY A 276 -4.51 -3.84 6.28
CA GLY A 276 -5.91 -3.51 6.47
C GLY A 276 -6.86 -4.70 6.31
N ALA A 277 -6.51 -5.88 6.83
CA ALA A 277 -7.33 -7.08 6.73
C ALA A 277 -8.76 -6.85 7.24
N GLY A 278 -8.91 -6.08 8.34
CA GLY A 278 -10.19 -5.72 8.93
C GLY A 278 -10.94 -4.57 8.23
N VAL A 279 -10.35 -3.92 7.23
CA VAL A 279 -10.99 -2.77 6.55
C VAL A 279 -12.03 -3.27 5.56
N ALA A 280 -13.27 -2.77 5.69
CA ALA A 280 -14.33 -3.09 4.73
C ALA A 280 -14.00 -2.50 3.34
N ALA A 281 -14.23 -3.32 2.30
CA ALA A 281 -14.21 -2.83 0.93
C ALA A 281 -15.39 -1.85 0.70
N GLY A 282 -15.19 -0.89 -0.20
CA GLY A 282 -16.18 0.15 -0.55
C GLY A 282 -15.56 1.54 -0.54
N ASP A 283 -16.36 2.54 -0.90
CA ASP A 283 -15.90 3.92 -1.07
C ASP A 283 -15.13 4.43 0.16
N GLY A 284 -13.97 5.05 -0.08
CA GLY A 284 -13.08 5.53 0.97
C GLY A 284 -12.34 4.42 1.73
N GLY A 285 -12.22 3.23 1.14
CA GLY A 285 -11.57 2.07 1.76
C GLY A 285 -10.13 2.34 2.12
N TYR A 286 -9.38 2.97 1.23
CA TYR A 286 -7.99 3.30 1.49
C TYR A 286 -7.85 4.36 2.60
N ALA A 287 -8.70 5.37 2.61
CA ALA A 287 -8.69 6.38 3.68
C ALA A 287 -8.96 5.74 5.05
N ARG A 288 -9.90 4.79 5.14
CA ARG A 288 -10.15 4.04 6.39
C ARG A 288 -8.95 3.22 6.84
N LEU A 289 -8.23 2.58 5.90
CA LEU A 289 -7.00 1.85 6.21
C LEU A 289 -5.97 2.77 6.84
N LEU A 290 -5.65 3.87 6.17
CA LEU A 290 -4.58 4.76 6.64
C LEU A 290 -4.97 5.50 7.92
N THR A 291 -6.24 5.83 8.10
CA THR A 291 -6.76 6.37 9.36
C THR A 291 -6.63 5.37 10.50
N ALA A 292 -6.94 4.08 10.28
CA ALA A 292 -6.79 3.04 11.29
C ALA A 292 -5.32 2.89 11.72
N VAL A 293 -4.38 2.86 10.76
CA VAL A 293 -2.94 2.85 11.04
C VAL A 293 -2.55 4.07 11.89
N ALA A 294 -3.02 5.26 11.52
CA ALA A 294 -2.71 6.48 12.25
C ALA A 294 -3.26 6.49 13.68
N GLU A 295 -4.47 5.98 13.89
CA GLU A 295 -5.07 5.87 15.23
C GLU A 295 -4.33 4.85 16.12
N ASP A 296 -3.88 3.73 15.53
CA ASP A 296 -3.08 2.75 16.24
C ASP A 296 -1.73 3.34 16.66
N PHE A 297 -1.05 4.06 15.77
CA PHE A 297 0.17 4.79 16.11
C PHE A 297 -0.09 5.87 17.16
N ALA A 298 -1.15 6.66 17.03
CA ALA A 298 -1.48 7.71 17.99
C ALA A 298 -1.66 7.14 19.41
N ARG A 299 -2.40 6.02 19.54
CA ARG A 299 -2.57 5.32 20.83
C ARG A 299 -1.24 4.80 21.38
N CYS A 300 -0.43 4.16 20.54
CA CYS A 300 0.88 3.64 20.91
C CYS A 300 1.81 4.75 21.40
N LEU A 301 1.81 5.89 20.73
CA LEU A 301 2.62 7.07 21.05
C LEU A 301 2.04 7.93 22.17
N GLY A 302 0.92 7.50 22.79
CA GLY A 302 0.36 8.10 24.00
C GLY A 302 -0.59 9.27 23.77
N ALA A 303 -1.14 9.43 22.58
CA ALA A 303 -2.23 10.38 22.36
C ALA A 303 -3.49 9.92 23.12
N SER A 304 -4.24 10.89 23.63
CA SER A 304 -5.55 10.60 24.23
C SER A 304 -6.52 10.06 23.17
N PRO A 305 -7.46 9.18 23.59
CA PRO A 305 -8.55 8.79 22.69
C PRO A 305 -9.29 10.02 22.15
N LEU A 306 -9.80 9.90 20.93
CA LEU A 306 -10.74 10.92 20.43
C LEU A 306 -12.02 10.88 21.26
N PRO A 307 -12.67 12.03 21.50
CA PRO A 307 -13.91 12.13 22.26
C PRO A 307 -15.07 11.38 21.62
#